data_e66dbb77e31fe1429dd9e57a2fa41d9c
#
_entry.id   e66dbb77e31fe1429dd9e57a2fa41d9c
#
_cell.length_a   1.000
_cell.length_b   1.000
_cell.length_c   1.000
_cell.angle_alpha   90.00
_cell.angle_beta   90.00
_cell.angle_gamma   90.00
#
_symmetry.space_group_name_H-M   'P 1'
#
loop_
_entity.id
_entity.type
_entity.pdbx_description
1 polymer ?
#
loop_
_entity_poly.entity_id
_entity_poly.type
_entity_poly.pdbx_seq_one_letter_code
_entity_poly.pdbx_strand_id
1 'polypeptide(L)'
;MSRGSAEFIECLFRQEVPEIESGTVEIKGIAREAGRRTKIAVTSTVPGVDPVGTFVGGRGVRVQAVMNEIGDKEKIDIITWSDNPSEYIREALSPAEINNVEIEGEKAKVLVSEEMQSIAIGKQGQNVRLASKLTGYDIDIELVKAVAKKKKKNVEDSLLSALEESEEE
;
A
#
# COMPACT_ATOMS: atom_id res chain seq x y z
N MET A 1 14.50 24.77 0.87
CA MET A 1 13.82 23.45 0.93
C MET A 1 14.73 22.43 1.60
N SER A 2 14.21 21.69 2.59
CA SER A 2 15.00 20.66 3.30
C SER A 2 15.09 19.38 2.46
N ARG A 3 16.26 18.76 2.42
CA ARG A 3 16.46 17.46 1.76
C ARG A 3 15.63 16.34 2.41
N GLY A 4 15.21 16.52 3.67
CA GLY A 4 14.37 15.57 4.37
C GLY A 4 12.87 15.78 4.20
N SER A 5 12.44 16.79 3.45
CA SER A 5 11.04 17.12 3.28
C SER A 5 10.35 16.33 2.16
N ALA A 6 9.04 16.24 2.23
CA ALA A 6 8.22 15.65 1.17
C ALA A 6 8.32 16.46 -0.13
N GLU A 7 8.42 17.78 -0.02
CA GLU A 7 8.54 18.69 -1.18
C GLU A 7 9.80 18.42 -1.99
N PHE A 8 10.87 18.00 -1.32
CA PHE A 8 12.12 17.64 -2.00
C PHE A 8 11.90 16.43 -2.93
N ILE A 9 11.20 15.43 -2.47
CA ILE A 9 10.84 14.24 -3.28
C ILE A 9 9.97 14.66 -4.47
N GLU A 10 8.98 15.53 -4.24
CA GLU A 10 8.12 16.04 -5.29
C GLU A 10 8.94 16.75 -6.38
N CYS A 11 9.87 17.60 -5.99
CA CYS A 11 10.76 18.29 -6.91
C CYS A 11 11.57 17.32 -7.77
N LEU A 12 12.12 16.29 -7.18
CA LEU A 12 12.91 15.29 -7.91
C LEU A 12 12.06 14.53 -8.93
N PHE A 13 10.84 14.17 -8.57
CA PHE A 13 9.92 13.50 -9.50
C PHE A 13 9.48 14.44 -10.62
N ARG A 14 9.27 15.72 -10.35
CA ARG A 14 8.95 16.71 -11.39
C ARG A 14 10.04 16.81 -12.44
N GLN A 15 11.30 16.66 -12.05
CA GLN A 15 12.44 16.65 -12.97
C GLN A 15 12.49 15.38 -13.82
N GLU A 16 12.18 14.22 -13.22
CA GLU A 16 12.25 12.93 -13.90
C GLU A 16 11.00 12.58 -14.71
N VAL A 17 9.84 13.12 -14.34
CA VAL A 17 8.55 12.76 -14.92
C VAL A 17 7.93 14.01 -15.58
N PRO A 18 8.20 14.26 -16.87
CA PRO A 18 7.66 15.43 -17.56
C PRO A 18 6.13 15.42 -17.66
N GLU A 19 5.51 14.26 -17.54
CA GLU A 19 4.04 14.12 -17.55
C GLU A 19 3.37 14.81 -16.36
N ILE A 20 4.11 15.14 -15.30
CA ILE A 20 3.59 15.95 -14.18
C ILE A 20 3.36 17.39 -14.66
N GLU A 21 4.33 17.95 -15.37
CA GLU A 21 4.25 19.32 -15.89
C GLU A 21 3.13 19.46 -16.93
N SER A 22 2.93 18.44 -17.76
CA SER A 22 1.86 18.45 -18.76
C SER A 22 0.47 18.19 -18.15
N GLY A 23 0.41 17.83 -16.87
CA GLY A 23 -0.85 17.55 -16.18
C GLY A 23 -1.45 16.18 -16.48
N THR A 24 -0.72 15.32 -17.16
CA THR A 24 -1.18 13.97 -17.50
C THR A 24 -1.25 13.08 -16.25
N VAL A 25 -0.29 13.24 -15.34
CA VAL A 25 -0.27 12.55 -14.05
C VAL A 25 -0.07 13.54 -12.91
N GLU A 26 -0.54 13.18 -11.73
CA GLU A 26 -0.45 14.04 -10.55
C GLU A 26 0.00 13.26 -9.32
N ILE A 27 0.73 13.95 -8.44
CA ILE A 27 1.05 13.44 -7.11
C ILE A 27 -0.08 13.88 -6.17
N LYS A 28 -0.78 12.92 -5.57
CA LYS A 28 -1.90 13.19 -4.64
C LYS A 28 -1.47 13.29 -3.19
N GLY A 29 -0.39 12.62 -2.83
CA GLY A 29 0.12 12.69 -1.46
C GLY A 29 1.50 12.05 -1.37
N ILE A 30 2.25 12.49 -0.36
CA ILE A 30 3.58 11.95 -0.08
C ILE A 30 3.71 11.79 1.44
N ALA A 31 4.08 10.60 1.88
CA ALA A 31 4.46 10.34 3.26
C ALA A 31 5.91 9.88 3.27
N ARG A 32 6.77 10.62 3.97
CA ARG A 32 8.21 10.38 3.93
C ARG A 32 8.82 10.20 5.32
N GLU A 33 9.66 9.16 5.44
CA GLU A 33 10.62 9.01 6.52
C GLU A 33 12.01 9.05 5.89
N ALA A 34 12.64 10.22 5.94
CA ALA A 34 13.91 10.48 5.25
C ALA A 34 14.99 9.47 5.66
N GLY A 35 15.70 8.94 4.67
CA GLY A 35 16.73 7.93 4.85
C GLY A 35 16.19 6.52 5.07
N ARG A 36 14.90 6.33 5.08
CA ARG A 36 14.26 5.02 5.32
C ARG A 36 13.32 4.61 4.21
N ARG A 37 12.15 5.26 4.13
CA ARG A 37 11.11 4.92 3.16
C ARG A 37 10.19 6.09 2.90
N THR A 38 9.69 6.15 1.66
CA THR A 38 8.71 7.14 1.23
C THR A 38 7.60 6.44 0.44
N LYS A 39 6.36 6.83 0.68
CA LYS A 39 5.21 6.38 -0.10
C LYS A 39 4.62 7.56 -0.85
N ILE A 40 4.38 7.39 -2.14
CA ILE A 40 3.83 8.42 -3.01
C ILE A 40 2.55 7.91 -3.64
N ALA A 41 1.46 8.63 -3.44
CA ALA A 41 0.18 8.34 -4.08
C ALA A 41 0.05 9.18 -5.35
N VAL A 42 -0.17 8.52 -6.47
CA VAL A 42 -0.22 9.15 -7.79
C VAL A 42 -1.52 8.78 -8.51
N THR A 43 -1.94 9.66 -9.41
CA THR A 43 -3.11 9.42 -10.24
C THR A 43 -2.87 9.94 -11.66
N SER A 44 -3.71 9.47 -12.59
CA SER A 44 -3.71 9.94 -13.97
C SER A 44 -4.96 10.78 -14.22
N THR A 45 -4.80 11.86 -14.97
CA THR A 45 -5.92 12.69 -15.41
C THR A 45 -6.44 12.24 -16.79
N VAL A 46 -5.71 11.34 -17.45
CA VAL A 46 -6.02 10.86 -18.80
C VAL A 46 -6.36 9.38 -18.75
N PRO A 47 -7.54 8.97 -19.29
CA PRO A 47 -7.89 7.55 -19.36
C PRO A 47 -6.85 6.74 -20.15
N GLY A 48 -6.54 5.55 -19.67
CA GLY A 48 -5.59 4.66 -20.32
C GLY A 48 -4.13 4.89 -19.97
N VAL A 49 -3.82 5.93 -19.21
CA VAL A 49 -2.47 6.18 -18.72
C VAL A 49 -2.29 5.54 -17.35
N ASP A 50 -1.27 4.70 -17.22
CA ASP A 50 -0.92 4.08 -15.93
C ASP A 50 -0.04 5.06 -15.13
N PRO A 51 -0.56 5.66 -14.05
CA PRO A 51 0.23 6.63 -13.28
C PRO A 51 1.43 6.01 -12.60
N VAL A 52 1.28 4.82 -12.02
CA VAL A 52 2.39 4.13 -11.34
C VAL A 52 3.51 3.81 -12.34
N GLY A 53 3.16 3.23 -13.48
CA GLY A 53 4.12 2.92 -14.52
C GLY A 53 4.84 4.16 -15.05
N THR A 54 4.14 5.29 -15.15
CA THR A 54 4.72 6.57 -15.59
C THR A 54 5.76 7.08 -14.60
N PHE A 55 5.48 7.02 -13.31
CA PHE A 55 6.43 7.45 -12.26
C PHE A 55 7.61 6.50 -12.10
N VAL A 56 7.37 5.20 -12.22
CA VAL A 56 8.43 4.19 -12.12
C VAL A 56 9.36 4.26 -13.31
N GLY A 57 8.80 4.42 -14.50
CA GLY A 57 9.56 4.42 -15.76
C GLY A 57 9.89 3.01 -16.24
N GLY A 58 10.29 2.89 -17.49
CA GLY A 58 10.70 1.61 -18.06
C GLY A 58 11.84 0.99 -17.25
N ARG A 59 11.64 -0.23 -16.75
CA ARG A 59 12.60 -0.95 -15.90
C ARG A 59 12.97 -0.21 -14.62
N GLY A 60 12.08 0.67 -14.14
CA GLY A 60 12.31 1.43 -12.92
C GLY A 60 13.31 2.58 -13.06
N VAL A 61 13.61 3.01 -14.25
CA VAL A 61 14.65 4.03 -14.53
C VAL A 61 14.37 5.36 -13.82
N ARG A 62 13.11 5.81 -13.83
CA ARG A 62 12.76 7.10 -13.24
C ARG A 62 12.82 7.08 -11.72
N VAL A 63 12.23 6.07 -11.09
CA VAL A 63 12.25 5.94 -9.63
C VAL A 63 13.67 5.68 -9.14
N GLN A 64 14.46 4.92 -9.90
CA GLN A 64 15.85 4.66 -9.55
C GLN A 64 16.69 5.94 -9.58
N ALA A 65 16.45 6.81 -10.57
CA ALA A 65 17.14 8.11 -10.68
C ALA A 65 16.85 8.97 -9.44
N VAL A 66 15.60 8.99 -8.98
CA VAL A 66 15.22 9.74 -7.76
C VAL A 66 15.89 9.10 -6.53
N MET A 67 15.87 7.78 -6.41
CA MET A 67 16.52 7.06 -5.30
C MET A 67 18.02 7.32 -5.25
N ASN A 68 18.69 7.32 -6.38
CA ASN A 68 20.12 7.63 -6.47
C ASN A 68 20.42 9.03 -5.95
N GLU A 69 19.57 9.99 -6.29
CA GLU A 69 19.74 11.39 -5.87
C GLU A 69 19.60 11.56 -4.36
N ILE A 70 18.71 10.81 -3.72
CA ILE A 70 18.48 10.89 -2.27
C ILE A 70 19.40 9.96 -1.45
N GLY A 71 20.21 9.12 -2.11
CA GLY A 71 21.27 8.37 -1.46
C GLY A 71 21.06 6.87 -1.30
N ASP A 72 20.22 6.24 -2.10
CA ASP A 72 20.02 4.77 -2.21
C ASP A 72 19.52 4.02 -0.97
N LYS A 73 19.59 4.61 0.21
CA LYS A 73 19.14 3.97 1.45
C LYS A 73 17.62 4.10 1.67
N GLU A 74 17.04 5.08 1.03
CA GLU A 74 15.60 5.34 1.15
C GLU A 74 14.84 4.63 0.03
N LYS A 75 13.90 3.77 0.41
CA LYS A 75 13.04 3.08 -0.56
C LYS A 75 11.83 3.95 -0.88
N ILE A 76 11.40 3.91 -2.14
CA ILE A 76 10.24 4.66 -2.61
C ILE A 76 9.18 3.69 -3.11
N ASP A 77 8.00 3.75 -2.51
CA ASP A 77 6.83 3.01 -2.95
C ASP A 77 5.91 3.96 -3.70
N ILE A 78 5.63 3.66 -4.95
CA ILE A 78 4.71 4.44 -5.77
C ILE A 78 3.40 3.66 -5.84
N ILE A 79 2.33 4.27 -5.37
CA ILE A 79 1.02 3.62 -5.28
C ILE A 79 -0.04 4.41 -6.02
N THR A 80 -1.09 3.71 -6.44
CA THR A 80 -2.23 4.35 -7.10
C THR A 80 -3.12 5.01 -6.05
N TRP A 81 -3.39 6.30 -6.23
CA TRP A 81 -4.37 7.00 -5.41
C TRP A 81 -5.78 6.58 -5.84
N SER A 82 -6.68 6.45 -4.87
CA SER A 82 -8.08 6.16 -5.12
C SER A 82 -8.95 7.04 -4.23
N ASP A 83 -10.09 7.49 -4.74
CA ASP A 83 -11.09 8.21 -3.96
C ASP A 83 -11.89 7.27 -3.05
N ASN A 84 -11.81 5.96 -3.29
CA ASN A 84 -12.37 4.93 -2.42
C ASN A 84 -11.38 4.67 -1.27
N PRO A 85 -11.75 5.01 -0.02
CA PRO A 85 -10.82 4.85 1.11
C PRO A 85 -10.28 3.43 1.30
N SER A 86 -11.10 2.41 1.09
CA SER A 86 -10.69 1.02 1.21
C SER A 86 -9.59 0.66 0.23
N GLU A 87 -9.76 1.06 -1.03
CA GLU A 87 -8.76 0.82 -2.08
C GLU A 87 -7.49 1.61 -1.84
N TYR A 88 -7.61 2.85 -1.40
CA TYR A 88 -6.45 3.71 -1.12
C TYR A 88 -5.61 3.12 0.01
N ILE A 89 -6.25 2.70 1.10
CA ILE A 89 -5.56 2.06 2.22
C ILE A 89 -4.87 0.77 1.78
N ARG A 90 -5.56 -0.03 0.99
CA ARG A 90 -5.02 -1.28 0.44
C ARG A 90 -3.74 -1.03 -0.36
N GLU A 91 -3.79 -0.06 -1.26
CA GLU A 91 -2.63 0.34 -2.07
C GLU A 91 -1.51 0.94 -1.21
N ALA A 92 -1.88 1.75 -0.22
CA ALA A 92 -0.92 2.41 0.66
C ALA A 92 -0.09 1.42 1.48
N LEU A 93 -0.63 0.24 1.76
CA LEU A 93 0.08 -0.80 2.50
C LEU A 93 0.96 -1.69 1.61
N SER A 94 1.00 -1.40 0.30
CA SER A 94 1.92 -2.10 -0.61
C SER A 94 3.36 -2.13 -0.03
N PRO A 95 4.12 -3.20 -0.17
CA PRO A 95 3.87 -4.38 -0.99
C PRO A 95 3.05 -5.48 -0.31
N ALA A 96 2.49 -5.25 0.86
CA ALA A 96 1.67 -6.24 1.54
C ALA A 96 0.34 -6.46 0.80
N GLU A 97 -0.06 -7.72 0.70
CA GLU A 97 -1.37 -8.08 0.17
C GLU A 97 -2.38 -8.06 1.29
N ILE A 98 -3.50 -7.38 1.07
CA ILE A 98 -4.53 -7.12 2.07
C ILE A 98 -5.76 -7.97 1.74
N ASN A 99 -6.28 -8.68 2.74
CA ASN A 99 -7.47 -9.50 2.58
C ASN A 99 -8.75 -8.68 2.64
N ASN A 100 -8.85 -7.77 3.60
CA ASN A 100 -10.04 -6.94 3.77
C ASN A 100 -9.72 -5.64 4.50
N VAL A 101 -10.53 -4.60 4.25
CA VAL A 101 -10.42 -3.30 4.93
C VAL A 101 -11.80 -2.93 5.42
N GLU A 102 -11.91 -2.67 6.72
CA GLU A 102 -13.16 -2.21 7.35
C GLU A 102 -12.92 -0.79 7.87
N ILE A 103 -13.75 0.15 7.46
CA ILE A 103 -13.60 1.56 7.83
C ILE A 103 -14.72 1.98 8.77
N GLU A 104 -14.34 2.56 9.90
CA GLU A 104 -15.25 3.16 10.87
C GLU A 104 -14.74 4.57 11.21
N GLY A 105 -15.39 5.59 10.66
CA GLY A 105 -14.98 6.99 10.86
C GLY A 105 -13.57 7.22 10.35
N GLU A 106 -12.65 7.57 11.24
CA GLU A 106 -11.25 7.83 10.91
C GLU A 106 -10.35 6.60 11.10
N LYS A 107 -10.93 5.50 11.54
CA LYS A 107 -10.19 4.26 11.79
C LYS A 107 -10.41 3.25 10.67
N ALA A 108 -9.36 2.54 10.33
CA ALA A 108 -9.41 1.47 9.35
C ALA A 108 -8.82 0.20 9.95
N LYS A 109 -9.63 -0.84 9.98
CA LYS A 109 -9.21 -2.16 10.42
C LYS A 109 -8.83 -2.96 9.19
N VAL A 110 -7.57 -3.37 9.11
CA VAL A 110 -7.03 -4.06 7.94
C VAL A 110 -6.72 -5.49 8.31
N LEU A 111 -7.32 -6.42 7.56
CA LEU A 111 -7.15 -7.85 7.79
C LEU A 111 -6.13 -8.40 6.80
N VAL A 112 -5.11 -9.05 7.32
CA VAL A 112 -4.01 -9.63 6.54
C VAL A 112 -3.74 -11.07 6.98
N SER A 113 -3.15 -11.86 6.09
CA SER A 113 -2.69 -13.20 6.44
C SER A 113 -1.47 -13.11 7.35
N GLU A 114 -1.18 -14.20 8.07
CA GLU A 114 -0.01 -14.29 8.93
C GLU A 114 1.29 -14.00 8.17
N GLU A 115 1.38 -14.47 6.92
CA GLU A 115 2.53 -14.24 6.05
C GLU A 115 2.71 -12.78 5.71
N MET A 116 1.62 -12.04 5.55
CA MET A 116 1.63 -10.64 5.16
C MET A 116 1.70 -9.67 6.33
N GLN A 117 1.47 -10.14 7.55
CA GLN A 117 1.42 -9.26 8.74
C GLN A 117 2.70 -8.46 8.93
N SER A 118 3.84 -9.12 8.89
CA SER A 118 5.12 -8.46 9.09
C SER A 118 5.44 -7.46 7.97
N ILE A 119 5.02 -7.77 6.74
CA ILE A 119 5.19 -6.88 5.60
C ILE A 119 4.27 -5.66 5.72
N ALA A 120 3.01 -5.89 6.12
CA ALA A 120 2.03 -4.81 6.28
C ALA A 120 2.43 -3.82 7.37
N ILE A 121 2.90 -4.32 8.49
CA ILE A 121 3.39 -3.49 9.60
C ILE A 121 4.72 -2.84 9.22
N GLY A 122 5.62 -3.62 8.64
CA GLY A 122 6.95 -3.20 8.27
C GLY A 122 7.90 -3.15 9.46
N LYS A 123 9.18 -2.98 9.16
CA LYS A 123 10.22 -2.87 10.18
C LYS A 123 9.94 -1.66 11.10
N GLN A 124 9.81 -1.91 12.41
CA GLN A 124 9.50 -0.88 13.41
C GLN A 124 8.18 -0.15 13.15
N GLY A 125 7.23 -0.82 12.49
CA GLY A 125 5.93 -0.24 12.16
C GLY A 125 5.96 0.79 11.04
N GLN A 126 7.03 0.85 10.28
CA GLN A 126 7.24 1.88 9.24
C GLN A 126 6.19 1.85 8.14
N ASN A 127 5.84 0.66 7.65
CA ASN A 127 4.91 0.56 6.53
C ASN A 127 3.50 1.05 6.92
N VAL A 128 2.98 0.57 8.04
CA VAL A 128 1.65 0.99 8.52
C VAL A 128 1.65 2.48 8.92
N ARG A 129 2.75 2.97 9.51
CA ARG A 129 2.86 4.37 9.90
C ARG A 129 2.82 5.30 8.69
N LEU A 130 3.57 4.98 7.64
CA LEU A 130 3.57 5.75 6.40
C LEU A 130 2.22 5.68 5.69
N ALA A 131 1.59 4.52 5.67
CA ALA A 131 0.26 4.36 5.09
C ALA A 131 -0.78 5.19 5.84
N SER A 132 -0.71 5.24 7.17
CA SER A 132 -1.59 6.06 8.00
C SER A 132 -1.41 7.55 7.71
N LYS A 133 -0.16 8.01 7.60
CA LYS A 133 0.15 9.40 7.25
C LYS A 133 -0.36 9.77 5.87
N LEU A 134 -0.16 8.88 4.91
CA LEU A 134 -0.52 9.11 3.52
C LEU A 134 -2.03 9.18 3.34
N THR A 135 -2.77 8.25 3.93
CA THR A 135 -4.22 8.14 3.75
C THR A 135 -5.03 9.01 4.70
N GLY A 136 -4.43 9.39 5.82
CA GLY A 136 -5.14 10.14 6.87
C GLY A 136 -6.00 9.28 7.79
N TYR A 137 -5.93 7.96 7.63
CA TYR A 137 -6.67 7.02 8.47
C TYR A 137 -5.77 6.41 9.55
N ASP A 138 -6.35 6.15 10.71
CA ASP A 138 -5.68 5.38 11.77
C ASP A 138 -5.82 3.90 11.41
N ILE A 139 -4.75 3.31 10.91
CA ILE A 139 -4.75 1.93 10.39
C ILE A 139 -4.34 0.94 11.47
N ASP A 140 -5.20 -0.05 11.71
CA ASP A 140 -4.95 -1.14 12.63
C ASP A 140 -4.84 -2.45 11.83
N ILE A 141 -3.70 -3.13 11.95
CA ILE A 141 -3.42 -4.38 11.24
C ILE A 141 -3.81 -5.56 12.12
N GLU A 142 -4.73 -6.37 11.64
CA GLU A 142 -5.16 -7.58 12.34
C GLU A 142 -5.01 -8.82 11.46
N LEU A 143 -4.89 -9.97 12.10
CA LEU A 143 -4.76 -11.25 11.39
C LEU A 143 -6.12 -11.79 10.97
N VAL A 144 -6.29 -12.00 9.68
CA VAL A 144 -7.43 -12.74 9.12
C VAL A 144 -7.45 -14.16 9.68
N LYS A 145 -6.28 -14.74 9.88
CA LYS A 145 -6.12 -16.13 10.32
C LYS A 145 -6.82 -16.42 11.65
N ALA A 146 -6.90 -15.46 12.59
CA ALA A 146 -7.62 -15.61 13.84
C ALA A 146 -9.14 -15.74 13.63
N VAL A 147 -9.70 -15.00 12.67
CA VAL A 147 -11.12 -15.04 12.28
C VAL A 147 -11.37 -16.20 11.31
N ALA A 148 -10.49 -16.37 10.30
CA ALA A 148 -10.58 -17.42 9.31
C ALA A 148 -10.38 -18.83 9.88
N LYS A 149 -9.55 -18.99 10.93
CA LYS A 149 -9.40 -20.27 11.62
C LYS A 149 -10.71 -20.75 12.26
N LYS A 150 -11.49 -19.85 12.84
CA LYS A 150 -12.81 -20.16 13.39
C LYS A 150 -13.78 -20.57 12.26
N LYS A 151 -13.83 -19.84 11.16
CA LYS A 151 -14.68 -20.15 10.00
C LYS A 151 -14.25 -21.42 9.30
N LYS A 152 -12.95 -21.60 9.09
CA LYS A 152 -12.37 -22.77 8.43
C LYS A 152 -12.59 -24.04 9.26
N LYS A 153 -12.42 -23.93 10.57
CA LYS A 153 -12.67 -25.03 11.50
C LYS A 153 -14.16 -25.44 11.51
N ASN A 154 -15.07 -24.47 11.48
CA ASN A 154 -16.50 -24.72 11.41
C ASN A 154 -16.90 -25.40 10.08
N VAL A 155 -16.32 -24.99 8.98
CA VAL A 155 -16.57 -25.58 7.64
C VAL A 155 -16.00 -27.01 7.58
N GLU A 156 -14.81 -27.25 8.10
CA GLU A 156 -14.18 -28.58 8.14
C GLU A 156 -14.97 -29.53 9.03
N ASP A 157 -15.40 -29.07 10.19
CA ASP A 157 -16.25 -29.87 11.11
C ASP A 157 -17.60 -30.18 10.44
N SER A 158 -18.19 -29.27 9.73
CA SER A 158 -19.45 -29.47 8.99
C SER A 158 -19.28 -30.48 7.85
N LEU A 159 -18.17 -30.39 7.13
CA LEU A 159 -17.83 -31.32 6.05
C LEU A 159 -17.53 -32.73 6.60
N LEU A 160 -16.82 -32.84 7.69
CA LEU A 160 -16.51 -34.09 8.35
C LEU A 160 -17.79 -34.76 8.86
N SER A 161 -18.69 -34.00 9.47
CA SER A 161 -19.99 -34.50 9.93
C SER A 161 -20.86 -35.02 8.78
N ALA A 162 -20.87 -34.28 7.65
CA ALA A 162 -21.59 -34.70 6.45
C ALA A 162 -21.02 -35.97 5.82
N LEU A 163 -19.68 -36.11 5.84
CA LEU A 163 -18.98 -37.29 5.34
C LEU A 163 -19.23 -38.52 6.23
N GLU A 164 -19.24 -38.34 7.54
CA GLU A 164 -19.53 -39.41 8.49
C GLU A 164 -20.97 -39.90 8.35
N GLU A 165 -21.93 -38.99 8.16
CA GLU A 165 -23.35 -39.36 7.93
C GLU A 165 -23.53 -40.13 6.61
N SER A 166 -22.76 -39.81 5.56
CA SER A 166 -22.83 -40.51 4.29
C SER A 166 -22.16 -41.90 4.35
N GLU A 167 -21.20 -42.12 5.24
CA GLU A 167 -20.55 -43.42 5.41
C GLU A 167 -21.38 -44.39 6.26
N GLU A 168 -22.26 -43.89 7.11
CA GLU A 168 -23.17 -44.70 7.94
C GLU A 168 -24.36 -45.25 7.15
N GLU A 169 -24.63 -44.74 5.95
CA GLU A 169 -25.64 -45.25 5.04
C GLU A 169 -25.05 -46.32 4.11
#